data_2e49b25a39dd57c03d899b3129564cdf
#
_entry.id   2e49b25a39dd57c03d899b3129564cdf
#
_cell.length_a   1.000
_cell.length_b   1.000
_cell.length_c   1.000
_cell.angle_alpha   90.00
_cell.angle_beta   90.00
_cell.angle_gamma   90.00
#
_symmetry.space_group_name_H-M   'P 1'
#
loop_
_entity.id
_entity.type
_entity.pdbx_description
1 polymer ?
#
loop_
_entity_poly.entity_id
_entity_poly.type
_entity_poly.pdbx_seq_one_letter_code
_entity_poly.pdbx_strand_id
1 'polypeptide(L)'
;MNYWRERSKPYEPGQTMAFKVSRSKIELFMQCPRCFWLDTRLKITRPSGPPFNINKTIDELFKKEFDRHREAGTPHQIMLDNQIKAVPYQHKDLDTWRYNFTGVVALHKPTNLHVFGAIDDVWVNEDGELIVVDYKATSKDKEVSIDSDWQISYKRQLEIYQWLLRQNGFTVSDTGYFVYTNARMDVDGFGDHLEFKTKLIPYTGNSDWVGPTLEKMKACLEGDMPPVGEAAMGGECDFCAYARSRTELTLKHLKK
;
A
#
# COMPACT_ATOMS: atom_id res chain seq x y z
N MET A 1 11.40 18.17 -17.66
CA MET A 1 11.54 17.18 -16.57
C MET A 1 11.75 15.81 -17.21
N ASN A 2 12.91 15.18 -16.98
CA ASN A 2 13.08 13.80 -17.41
C ASN A 2 12.22 12.89 -16.53
N TYR A 3 11.23 12.21 -17.11
CA TYR A 3 10.44 11.15 -16.44
C TYR A 3 11.29 9.93 -16.10
N TRP A 4 12.52 9.90 -16.54
CA TRP A 4 13.52 8.89 -16.25
C TRP A 4 14.25 9.29 -14.95
N ARG A 5 13.96 8.57 -13.86
CA ARG A 5 14.63 8.79 -12.57
C ARG A 5 15.60 7.65 -12.28
N GLU A 6 16.86 7.97 -12.27
CA GLU A 6 18.00 7.08 -11.95
C GLU A 6 18.08 6.73 -10.43
N ARG A 7 16.93 6.65 -9.75
CA ARG A 7 16.88 6.47 -8.29
C ARG A 7 17.08 5.04 -7.79
N SER A 8 17.05 4.04 -8.64
CA SER A 8 17.32 2.64 -8.30
C SER A 8 17.75 1.90 -9.55
N LYS A 9 18.64 0.92 -9.41
CA LYS A 9 19.05 0.07 -10.53
C LYS A 9 17.83 -0.66 -11.11
N PRO A 10 17.74 -0.81 -12.45
CA PRO A 10 16.75 -1.67 -13.08
C PRO A 10 16.96 -3.13 -12.65
N TYR A 11 15.90 -3.93 -12.76
CA TYR A 11 16.05 -5.38 -12.65
C TYR A 11 16.72 -5.92 -13.92
N GLU A 12 17.75 -6.76 -13.73
CA GLU A 12 18.43 -7.45 -14.83
C GLU A 12 18.09 -8.95 -14.79
N PRO A 13 17.64 -9.57 -15.91
CA PRO A 13 17.38 -11.01 -15.93
C PRO A 13 18.61 -11.81 -15.51
N GLY A 14 18.37 -12.88 -14.75
CA GLY A 14 19.43 -13.75 -14.26
C GLY A 14 20.28 -13.15 -13.14
N GLN A 15 19.96 -11.95 -12.62
CA GLN A 15 20.74 -11.39 -11.51
C GLN A 15 20.66 -12.26 -10.26
N THR A 16 21.82 -12.43 -9.62
CA THR A 16 21.98 -13.23 -8.39
C THR A 16 21.76 -12.42 -7.12
N MET A 17 21.91 -11.09 -7.18
CA MET A 17 21.66 -10.21 -6.04
C MET A 17 20.16 -10.08 -5.80
N ALA A 18 19.75 -10.08 -4.51
CA ALA A 18 18.37 -9.86 -4.14
C ALA A 18 17.86 -8.50 -4.66
N PHE A 19 16.68 -8.50 -5.26
CA PHE A 19 16.09 -7.29 -5.82
C PHE A 19 15.00 -6.73 -4.90
N LYS A 20 15.08 -5.44 -4.59
CA LYS A 20 14.16 -4.77 -3.67
C LYS A 20 12.83 -4.43 -4.37
N VAL A 21 11.72 -4.93 -3.80
CA VAL A 21 10.35 -4.75 -4.31
C VAL A 21 9.47 -4.16 -3.21
N SER A 22 8.90 -3.00 -3.45
CA SER A 22 7.95 -2.40 -2.51
C SER A 22 6.55 -2.99 -2.62
N ARG A 23 5.74 -2.86 -1.56
CA ARG A 23 4.32 -3.18 -1.58
C ARG A 23 3.60 -2.54 -2.78
N SER A 24 3.92 -1.30 -3.11
CA SER A 24 3.32 -0.61 -4.26
C SER A 24 3.71 -1.22 -5.62
N LYS A 25 4.86 -1.90 -5.72
CA LYS A 25 5.23 -2.64 -6.93
C LYS A 25 4.45 -3.94 -7.07
N ILE A 26 4.13 -4.61 -5.96
CA ILE A 26 3.23 -5.77 -5.97
C ILE A 26 1.86 -5.33 -6.47
N GLU A 27 1.31 -4.24 -5.94
CA GLU A 27 0.03 -3.69 -6.40
C GLU A 27 0.07 -3.27 -7.88
N LEU A 28 1.16 -2.65 -8.33
CA LEU A 28 1.35 -2.30 -9.75
C LEU A 28 1.32 -3.53 -10.65
N PHE A 29 1.95 -4.64 -10.23
CA PHE A 29 1.92 -5.91 -10.95
C PHE A 29 0.50 -6.48 -11.02
N MET A 30 -0.23 -6.47 -9.90
CA MET A 30 -1.62 -6.94 -9.85
C MET A 30 -2.54 -6.13 -10.75
N GLN A 31 -2.30 -4.82 -10.87
CA GLN A 31 -3.07 -3.96 -11.77
C GLN A 31 -2.68 -4.14 -13.24
N CYS A 32 -1.39 -4.21 -13.55
CA CYS A 32 -0.92 -4.35 -14.93
C CYS A 32 0.52 -4.87 -14.96
N PRO A 33 0.74 -6.13 -15.34
CA PRO A 33 2.07 -6.72 -15.48
C PRO A 33 2.99 -5.93 -16.42
N ARG A 34 2.46 -5.38 -17.53
CA ARG A 34 3.24 -4.55 -18.47
C ARG A 34 3.76 -3.26 -17.81
N CYS A 35 2.91 -2.54 -17.09
CA CYS A 35 3.33 -1.34 -16.36
C CYS A 35 4.39 -1.67 -15.31
N PHE A 36 4.23 -2.77 -14.60
CA PHE A 36 5.22 -3.27 -13.64
C PHE A 36 6.55 -3.61 -14.31
N TRP A 37 6.52 -4.31 -15.44
CA TRP A 37 7.71 -4.69 -16.19
C TRP A 37 8.45 -3.45 -16.72
N LEU A 38 7.74 -2.51 -17.36
CA LEU A 38 8.30 -1.24 -17.85
C LEU A 38 8.96 -0.42 -16.72
N ASP A 39 8.27 -0.31 -15.60
CA ASP A 39 8.78 0.41 -14.43
C ASP A 39 10.01 -0.28 -13.82
N THR A 40 10.01 -1.60 -13.73
CA THR A 40 11.03 -2.34 -13.01
C THR A 40 12.26 -2.63 -13.88
N ARG A 41 12.06 -2.98 -15.15
CA ARG A 41 13.11 -3.32 -16.11
C ARG A 41 13.68 -2.11 -16.85
N LEU A 42 12.83 -1.12 -17.16
CA LEU A 42 13.22 0.02 -18.00
C LEU A 42 13.13 1.38 -17.29
N LYS A 43 12.67 1.39 -16.02
CA LYS A 43 12.43 2.64 -15.26
C LYS A 43 11.43 3.59 -15.92
N ILE A 44 10.57 3.08 -16.78
CA ILE A 44 9.46 3.82 -17.37
C ILE A 44 8.27 3.71 -16.42
N THR A 45 8.11 4.72 -15.56
CA THR A 45 7.08 4.75 -14.52
C THR A 45 5.77 5.35 -15.05
N ARG A 46 4.63 4.95 -14.45
CA ARG A 46 3.38 5.67 -14.65
C ARG A 46 3.52 7.12 -14.18
N PRO A 47 2.88 8.10 -14.83
CA PRO A 47 2.76 9.44 -14.28
C PRO A 47 2.17 9.42 -12.89
N SER A 48 2.77 10.14 -11.95
CA SER A 48 2.24 10.28 -10.60
C SER A 48 1.17 11.37 -10.55
N GLY A 49 0.09 11.13 -9.80
CA GLY A 49 -0.86 12.16 -9.44
C GLY A 49 -0.26 13.19 -8.45
N PRO A 50 -0.98 14.29 -8.18
CA PRO A 50 -0.59 15.24 -7.15
C PRO A 50 -0.57 14.56 -5.76
N PRO A 51 0.30 14.99 -4.84
CA PRO A 51 0.33 14.45 -3.48
C PRO A 51 -0.91 14.90 -2.69
N PHE A 52 -1.50 13.99 -1.93
CA PHE A 52 -2.59 14.28 -0.99
C PHE A 52 -2.02 14.71 0.37
N ASN A 53 -1.57 15.96 0.47
CA ASN A 53 -0.85 16.45 1.65
C ASN A 53 -1.70 16.44 2.93
N ILE A 54 -3.03 16.70 2.83
CA ILE A 54 -3.92 16.65 4.00
C ILE A 54 -3.99 15.23 4.57
N ASN A 55 -4.03 14.19 3.72
CA ASN A 55 -4.05 12.80 4.18
C ASN A 55 -2.76 12.45 4.93
N LYS A 56 -1.61 12.95 4.45
CA LYS A 56 -0.34 12.78 5.16
C LYS A 56 -0.35 13.46 6.53
N THR A 57 -0.95 14.66 6.63
CA THR A 57 -1.07 15.37 7.92
C THR A 57 -1.92 14.57 8.90
N ILE A 58 -3.04 14.01 8.43
CA ILE A 58 -3.93 13.18 9.26
C ILE A 58 -3.21 11.91 9.73
N ASP A 59 -2.49 11.23 8.84
CA ASP A 59 -1.65 10.07 9.16
C ASP A 59 -0.63 10.38 10.28
N GLU A 60 0.09 11.49 10.16
CA GLU A 60 1.07 11.92 11.16
C GLU A 60 0.41 12.32 12.50
N LEU A 61 -0.82 12.85 12.49
CA LEU A 61 -1.56 13.15 13.71
C LEU A 61 -2.05 11.88 14.39
N PHE A 62 -2.56 10.89 13.65
CA PHE A 62 -2.89 9.58 14.22
C PHE A 62 -1.66 8.90 14.84
N LYS A 63 -0.52 8.89 14.17
CA LYS A 63 0.72 8.34 14.74
C LYS A 63 1.05 8.97 16.08
N LYS A 64 1.04 10.31 16.17
CA LYS A 64 1.29 11.02 17.43
C LYS A 64 0.29 10.69 18.53
N GLU A 65 -0.97 10.48 18.17
CA GLU A 65 -2.04 10.15 19.11
C GLU A 65 -1.87 8.73 19.64
N PHE A 66 -1.69 7.75 18.76
CA PHE A 66 -1.44 6.37 19.15
C PHE A 66 -0.11 6.17 19.87
N ASP A 67 0.93 6.95 19.55
CA ASP A 67 2.23 6.88 20.23
C ASP A 67 2.14 7.28 21.71
N ARG A 68 1.30 8.25 22.08
CA ARG A 68 1.04 8.55 23.48
C ARG A 68 0.44 7.37 24.27
N HIS A 69 -0.48 6.65 23.62
CA HIS A 69 -1.08 5.43 24.20
C HIS A 69 -0.08 4.28 24.26
N ARG A 70 0.80 4.17 23.26
CA ARG A 70 1.90 3.19 23.20
C ARG A 70 2.88 3.38 24.34
N GLU A 71 3.33 4.61 24.56
CA GLU A 71 4.23 4.96 25.67
C GLU A 71 3.60 4.69 27.04
N ALA A 72 2.29 4.95 27.17
CA ALA A 72 1.55 4.71 28.40
C ALA A 72 1.14 3.24 28.60
N GLY A 73 1.25 2.38 27.56
CA GLY A 73 0.77 1.00 27.59
C GLY A 73 -0.76 0.90 27.73
N THR A 74 -1.51 1.89 27.22
CA THR A 74 -2.97 1.98 27.37
C THR A 74 -3.69 1.84 26.02
N PRO A 75 -4.92 1.30 25.99
CA PRO A 75 -5.71 1.29 24.78
C PRO A 75 -6.13 2.73 24.40
N HIS A 76 -6.21 2.99 23.11
CA HIS A 76 -6.80 4.22 22.59
C HIS A 76 -8.34 4.18 22.71
N GLN A 77 -9.00 5.35 22.81
CA GLN A 77 -10.45 5.42 22.98
C GLN A 77 -11.22 4.67 21.87
N ILE A 78 -10.76 4.72 20.61
CA ILE A 78 -11.39 3.98 19.49
C ILE A 78 -11.35 2.47 19.70
N MET A 79 -10.35 1.93 20.41
CA MET A 79 -10.29 0.51 20.75
C MET A 79 -11.34 0.18 21.80
N LEU A 80 -11.47 1.02 22.84
CA LEU A 80 -12.46 0.85 23.90
C LEU A 80 -13.89 0.91 23.38
N ASP A 81 -14.20 1.90 22.54
CA ASP A 81 -15.52 2.09 21.92
C ASP A 81 -15.92 0.91 21.03
N ASN A 82 -14.96 0.24 20.43
CA ASN A 82 -15.18 -0.94 19.59
C ASN A 82 -14.89 -2.28 20.30
N GLN A 83 -14.65 -2.26 21.62
CA GLN A 83 -14.40 -3.45 22.46
C GLN A 83 -13.20 -4.28 21.97
N ILE A 84 -12.18 -3.62 21.40
CA ILE A 84 -10.95 -4.25 20.95
C ILE A 84 -9.99 -4.37 22.14
N LYS A 85 -9.70 -5.61 22.52
CA LYS A 85 -8.77 -5.95 23.61
C LYS A 85 -7.33 -5.94 23.10
N ALA A 86 -6.81 -4.74 22.83
CA ALA A 86 -5.47 -4.51 22.32
C ALA A 86 -4.92 -3.18 22.81
N VAL A 87 -3.61 -3.01 22.67
CA VAL A 87 -2.91 -1.74 22.88
C VAL A 87 -1.96 -1.48 21.70
N PRO A 88 -1.57 -0.24 21.41
CA PRO A 88 -0.55 0.06 20.43
C PRO A 88 0.78 -0.64 20.78
N TYR A 89 1.34 -1.39 19.83
CA TYR A 89 2.50 -2.25 20.06
C TYR A 89 3.80 -1.45 20.14
N GLN A 90 4.57 -1.64 21.22
CA GLN A 90 5.89 -1.03 21.39
C GLN A 90 6.97 -1.92 20.78
N HIS A 91 7.73 -1.41 19.81
CA HIS A 91 8.86 -2.12 19.20
C HIS A 91 10.01 -1.17 18.89
N LYS A 92 11.23 -1.62 19.10
CA LYS A 92 12.46 -0.82 18.85
C LYS A 92 12.63 -0.35 17.41
N ASP A 93 12.09 -1.11 16.46
CA ASP A 93 12.21 -0.84 15.02
C ASP A 93 10.94 -0.17 14.43
N LEU A 94 9.98 0.27 15.27
CA LEU A 94 8.70 0.80 14.80
C LEU A 94 8.87 2.00 13.86
N ASP A 95 9.78 2.93 14.17
CA ASP A 95 10.07 4.07 13.30
C ASP A 95 10.63 3.64 11.95
N THR A 96 11.45 2.59 11.92
CA THR A 96 11.96 1.99 10.70
C THR A 96 10.83 1.35 9.89
N TRP A 97 9.90 0.66 10.57
CA TRP A 97 8.73 0.03 9.92
C TRP A 97 7.77 1.03 9.29
N ARG A 98 7.64 2.21 9.90
CA ARG A 98 6.80 3.31 9.42
C ARG A 98 7.45 4.16 8.32
N TYR A 99 8.77 4.03 8.12
CA TYR A 99 9.47 4.86 7.16
C TYR A 99 9.38 4.30 5.73
N ASN A 100 8.86 5.11 4.80
CA ASN A 100 8.51 4.71 3.43
C ASN A 100 9.65 4.08 2.60
N PHE A 101 10.92 4.34 2.93
CA PHE A 101 12.06 3.81 2.18
C PHE A 101 12.69 2.57 2.82
N THR A 102 12.36 2.26 4.05
CA THR A 102 12.80 1.06 4.77
C THR A 102 11.63 0.09 4.98
N GLY A 103 10.66 0.45 5.78
CA GLY A 103 9.51 -0.39 6.10
C GLY A 103 9.87 -1.67 6.83
N VAL A 104 8.89 -2.54 6.97
CA VAL A 104 9.12 -3.95 7.32
C VAL A 104 9.64 -4.66 6.08
N VAL A 105 10.72 -5.43 6.23
CA VAL A 105 11.42 -6.08 5.10
C VAL A 105 11.45 -7.59 5.28
N ALA A 106 11.22 -8.35 4.22
CA ALA A 106 11.40 -9.80 4.21
C ALA A 106 12.00 -10.29 2.89
N LEU A 107 12.91 -11.26 2.96
CA LEU A 107 13.45 -11.92 1.78
C LEU A 107 12.56 -13.12 1.40
N HIS A 108 11.93 -13.06 0.24
CA HIS A 108 11.28 -14.23 -0.34
C HIS A 108 12.32 -15.11 -1.03
N LYS A 109 12.83 -16.10 -0.31
CA LYS A 109 13.93 -16.97 -0.74
C LYS A 109 13.71 -17.61 -2.12
N PRO A 110 12.52 -18.16 -2.47
CA PRO A 110 12.31 -18.80 -3.76
C PRO A 110 12.56 -17.89 -4.96
N THR A 111 12.26 -16.60 -4.84
CA THR A 111 12.41 -15.63 -5.94
C THR A 111 13.61 -14.70 -5.79
N ASN A 112 14.27 -14.73 -4.65
CA ASN A 112 15.30 -13.76 -4.29
C ASN A 112 14.82 -12.29 -4.39
N LEU A 113 13.52 -12.05 -4.09
CA LEU A 113 12.93 -10.72 -3.98
C LEU A 113 12.94 -10.26 -2.53
N HIS A 114 13.47 -9.07 -2.29
CA HIS A 114 13.49 -8.40 -1.01
C HIS A 114 12.27 -7.50 -0.91
N VAL A 115 11.19 -8.02 -0.34
CA VAL A 115 9.89 -7.33 -0.23
C VAL A 115 9.91 -6.38 0.94
N PHE A 116 9.36 -5.17 0.76
CA PHE A 116 9.25 -4.21 1.85
C PHE A 116 7.97 -3.37 1.75
N GLY A 117 7.51 -2.89 2.90
CA GLY A 117 6.38 -1.98 2.99
C GLY A 117 6.37 -1.21 4.30
N ALA A 118 6.06 0.08 4.24
CA ALA A 118 5.86 0.90 5.43
C ALA A 118 4.45 0.70 5.96
N ILE A 119 4.36 0.24 7.21
CA ILE A 119 3.09 0.09 7.94
C ILE A 119 2.75 1.41 8.63
N ASP A 120 1.46 1.73 8.75
CA ASP A 120 1.05 2.94 9.46
C ASP A 120 1.09 2.71 10.97
N ASP A 121 0.53 1.58 11.43
CA ASP A 121 0.59 1.19 12.84
C ASP A 121 0.46 -0.32 13.05
N VAL A 122 0.83 -0.75 14.27
CA VAL A 122 0.67 -2.10 14.77
C VAL A 122 0.15 -2.07 16.19
N TRP A 123 -0.88 -2.87 16.47
CA TRP A 123 -1.37 -3.11 17.82
C TRP A 123 -1.01 -4.53 18.26
N VAL A 124 -1.16 -4.83 19.53
CA VAL A 124 -1.00 -6.18 20.10
C VAL A 124 -2.19 -6.52 20.96
N ASN A 125 -2.77 -7.71 20.78
CA ASN A 125 -3.87 -8.21 21.58
C ASN A 125 -3.37 -8.92 22.86
N GLU A 126 -4.31 -9.38 23.69
CA GLU A 126 -4.02 -10.09 24.96
C GLU A 126 -3.30 -11.44 24.73
N ASP A 127 -3.43 -12.03 23.54
CA ASP A 127 -2.79 -13.31 23.16
C ASP A 127 -1.36 -13.09 22.60
N GLY A 128 -0.90 -11.83 22.50
CA GLY A 128 0.41 -11.47 21.96
C GLY A 128 0.47 -11.45 20.45
N GLU A 129 -0.66 -11.54 19.74
CA GLU A 129 -0.71 -11.43 18.29
C GLU A 129 -0.65 -9.98 17.85
N LEU A 130 0.17 -9.72 16.83
CA LEU A 130 0.24 -8.40 16.20
C LEU A 130 -0.97 -8.18 15.28
N ILE A 131 -1.55 -7.00 15.38
CA ILE A 131 -2.68 -6.56 14.57
C ILE A 131 -2.19 -5.43 13.67
N VAL A 132 -2.26 -5.62 12.35
CA VAL A 132 -1.91 -4.57 11.38
C VAL A 132 -3.01 -3.52 11.33
N VAL A 133 -2.62 -2.25 11.38
CA VAL A 133 -3.54 -1.12 11.31
C VAL A 133 -3.10 -0.15 10.23
N ASP A 134 -4.05 0.34 9.46
CA ASP A 134 -3.82 1.21 8.33
C ASP A 134 -4.74 2.43 8.43
N TYR A 135 -4.16 3.63 8.31
CA TYR A 135 -4.88 4.90 8.42
C TYR A 135 -5.39 5.35 7.07
N LYS A 136 -6.68 5.67 7.00
CA LYS A 136 -7.30 6.18 5.77
C LYS A 136 -8.06 7.47 6.04
N ALA A 137 -7.91 8.42 5.13
CA ALA A 137 -8.63 9.69 5.17
C ALA A 137 -9.32 9.96 3.84
N THR A 138 -10.52 10.48 3.90
CA THR A 138 -11.32 10.85 2.72
C THR A 138 -12.28 11.99 3.05
N SER A 139 -12.96 12.49 2.02
CA SER A 139 -14.15 13.32 2.15
C SER A 139 -15.22 12.77 1.20
N LYS A 140 -16.31 12.24 1.76
CA LYS A 140 -17.45 11.66 1.03
C LYS A 140 -18.77 12.01 1.71
N ASP A 141 -19.83 12.18 0.93
CA ASP A 141 -21.19 12.35 1.46
C ASP A 141 -21.74 11.07 2.11
N LYS A 142 -21.23 9.92 1.69
CA LYS A 142 -21.64 8.61 2.20
C LYS A 142 -20.72 8.11 3.30
N GLU A 143 -21.24 7.23 4.15
CA GLU A 143 -20.46 6.54 5.15
C GLU A 143 -19.29 5.78 4.51
N VAL A 144 -18.14 5.77 5.20
CA VAL A 144 -16.95 5.07 4.73
C VAL A 144 -17.11 3.55 4.84
N SER A 145 -16.70 2.84 3.80
CA SER A 145 -16.58 1.38 3.75
C SER A 145 -15.33 1.00 2.97
N ILE A 146 -15.03 -0.29 2.93
CA ILE A 146 -13.92 -0.89 2.15
C ILE A 146 -14.44 -1.87 1.09
N ASP A 147 -15.71 -1.75 0.67
CA ASP A 147 -16.40 -2.75 -0.15
C ASP A 147 -16.42 -2.42 -1.64
N SER A 148 -15.95 -1.23 -2.05
CA SER A 148 -15.85 -0.88 -3.46
C SER A 148 -14.69 -1.64 -4.13
N ASP A 149 -14.85 -2.01 -5.40
CA ASP A 149 -13.86 -2.78 -6.17
C ASP A 149 -12.47 -2.17 -6.18
N TRP A 150 -12.37 -0.85 -6.31
CA TRP A 150 -11.08 -0.14 -6.28
C TRP A 150 -10.38 -0.20 -4.92
N GLN A 151 -11.13 -0.48 -3.83
CA GLN A 151 -10.59 -0.60 -2.46
C GLN A 151 -9.94 -1.97 -2.19
N ILE A 152 -9.97 -2.89 -3.15
CA ILE A 152 -9.21 -4.15 -3.07
C ILE A 152 -7.71 -3.88 -2.83
N SER A 153 -7.19 -2.75 -3.32
CA SER A 153 -5.81 -2.33 -3.08
C SER A 153 -5.50 -2.05 -1.60
N TYR A 154 -6.49 -1.62 -0.82
CA TYR A 154 -6.36 -1.43 0.63
C TYR A 154 -6.28 -2.78 1.35
N LYS A 155 -7.16 -3.72 0.97
CA LYS A 155 -7.18 -5.08 1.52
C LYS A 155 -5.84 -5.79 1.25
N ARG A 156 -5.36 -5.75 0.01
CA ARG A 156 -4.03 -6.29 -0.36
C ARG A 156 -2.88 -5.62 0.39
N GLN A 157 -2.98 -4.33 0.64
CA GLN A 157 -1.97 -3.59 1.42
C GLN A 157 -1.84 -4.17 2.82
N LEU A 158 -2.96 -4.35 3.51
CA LEU A 158 -3.02 -4.91 4.86
C LEU A 158 -2.49 -6.35 4.89
N GLU A 159 -2.92 -7.19 3.93
CA GLU A 159 -2.48 -8.59 3.80
C GLU A 159 -0.97 -8.71 3.53
N ILE A 160 -0.40 -7.83 2.71
CA ILE A 160 1.06 -7.79 2.48
C ILE A 160 1.79 -7.43 3.78
N TYR A 161 1.26 -6.52 4.59
CA TYR A 161 1.88 -6.17 5.86
C TYR A 161 1.78 -7.30 6.88
N GLN A 162 0.65 -8.02 6.94
CA GLN A 162 0.51 -9.24 7.74
C GLN A 162 1.53 -10.30 7.29
N TRP A 163 1.67 -10.51 5.97
CA TRP A 163 2.68 -11.42 5.41
C TRP A 163 4.10 -11.00 5.82
N LEU A 164 4.47 -9.73 5.68
CA LEU A 164 5.79 -9.22 6.04
C LEU A 164 6.11 -9.47 7.52
N LEU A 165 5.19 -9.19 8.43
CA LEU A 165 5.39 -9.44 9.87
C LEU A 165 5.52 -10.94 10.17
N ARG A 166 4.70 -11.80 9.54
CA ARG A 166 4.83 -13.27 9.66
C ARG A 166 6.17 -13.79 9.17
N GLN A 167 6.69 -13.25 8.04
CA GLN A 167 8.02 -13.62 7.54
C GLN A 167 9.15 -13.18 8.50
N ASN A 168 8.92 -12.23 9.37
CA ASN A 168 9.83 -11.83 10.44
C ASN A 168 9.64 -12.60 11.75
N GLY A 169 8.78 -13.64 11.75
CA GLY A 169 8.59 -14.55 12.89
C GLY A 169 7.57 -14.07 13.93
N PHE A 170 6.81 -13.03 13.64
CA PHE A 170 5.73 -12.59 14.53
C PHE A 170 4.47 -13.44 14.34
N THR A 171 3.76 -13.69 15.44
CA THR A 171 2.38 -14.15 15.42
C THR A 171 1.50 -12.96 15.06
N VAL A 172 0.70 -13.09 14.01
CA VAL A 172 -0.08 -11.97 13.44
C VAL A 172 -1.51 -12.39 13.26
N SER A 173 -2.43 -11.62 13.81
CA SER A 173 -3.87 -11.79 13.65
C SER A 173 -4.26 -11.73 12.16
N ASP A 174 -5.20 -12.59 11.75
CA ASP A 174 -5.81 -12.51 10.42
C ASP A 174 -6.71 -11.27 10.28
N THR A 175 -7.21 -10.76 11.40
CA THR A 175 -7.98 -9.52 11.43
C THR A 175 -7.07 -8.32 11.69
N GLY A 176 -7.08 -7.38 10.76
CA GLY A 176 -6.50 -6.05 10.93
C GLY A 176 -7.57 -4.97 10.86
N TYR A 177 -7.19 -3.73 11.01
CA TYR A 177 -8.15 -2.61 11.07
C TYR A 177 -7.76 -1.46 10.17
N PHE A 178 -8.79 -0.84 9.57
CA PHE A 178 -8.67 0.48 8.97
C PHE A 178 -9.24 1.52 9.94
N VAL A 179 -8.39 2.44 10.42
CA VAL A 179 -8.85 3.65 11.10
C VAL A 179 -9.19 4.65 10.00
N TYR A 180 -10.47 4.70 9.63
CA TYR A 180 -10.92 5.42 8.46
C TYR A 180 -11.66 6.70 8.87
N THR A 181 -11.05 7.85 8.61
CA THR A 181 -11.63 9.16 8.92
C THR A 181 -12.22 9.83 7.69
N ASN A 182 -13.38 10.42 7.84
CA ASN A 182 -14.13 11.12 6.80
C ASN A 182 -14.34 12.58 7.20
N ALA A 183 -13.83 13.52 6.41
CA ALA A 183 -14.09 14.93 6.61
C ALA A 183 -15.58 15.21 6.33
N ARG A 184 -16.22 15.92 7.26
CA ARG A 184 -17.64 16.28 7.18
C ARG A 184 -17.85 17.42 6.19
N MET A 185 -18.86 17.29 5.34
CA MET A 185 -19.34 18.35 4.45
C MET A 185 -20.73 18.84 4.86
N ASP A 186 -21.35 18.21 5.85
CA ASP A 186 -22.66 18.50 6.41
C ASP A 186 -22.60 19.51 7.58
N VAL A 187 -21.66 20.45 7.52
CA VAL A 187 -21.45 21.55 8.49
C VAL A 187 -21.74 22.90 7.86
N ASP A 188 -22.11 23.90 8.68
CA ASP A 188 -22.58 25.21 8.19
C ASP A 188 -21.48 26.05 7.52
N GLY A 189 -20.20 25.75 7.74
CA GLY A 189 -19.11 26.51 7.14
C GLY A 189 -17.73 25.98 7.53
N PHE A 190 -16.69 26.54 6.94
CA PHE A 190 -15.31 26.07 7.14
C PHE A 190 -14.74 26.48 8.49
N GLY A 191 -14.91 27.74 8.93
CA GLY A 191 -14.49 28.26 10.24
C GLY A 191 -13.02 27.97 10.60
N ASP A 192 -12.14 27.88 9.59
CA ASP A 192 -10.70 27.55 9.71
C ASP A 192 -10.39 26.17 10.32
N HIS A 193 -11.37 25.26 10.34
CA HIS A 193 -11.18 23.87 10.80
C HIS A 193 -11.98 22.86 9.97
N LEU A 194 -11.55 21.60 9.98
CA LEU A 194 -12.27 20.47 9.41
C LEU A 194 -12.72 19.55 10.54
N GLU A 195 -14.01 19.22 10.54
CA GLU A 195 -14.54 18.18 11.40
C GLU A 195 -14.43 16.82 10.71
N PHE A 196 -14.10 15.79 11.49
CA PHE A 196 -13.97 14.43 11.00
C PHE A 196 -14.85 13.47 11.78
N LYS A 197 -15.40 12.48 11.07
CA LYS A 197 -16.01 11.29 11.67
C LYS A 197 -15.11 10.09 11.40
N THR A 198 -14.55 9.51 12.46
CA THR A 198 -13.67 8.34 12.35
C THR A 198 -14.44 7.07 12.63
N LYS A 199 -14.21 6.05 11.82
CA LYS A 199 -14.77 4.70 11.95
C LYS A 199 -13.64 3.69 11.97
N LEU A 200 -13.76 2.70 12.86
CA LEU A 200 -12.89 1.54 12.86
C LEU A 200 -13.55 0.43 12.02
N ILE A 201 -12.86 0.00 10.96
CA ILE A 201 -13.37 -1.02 10.05
C ILE A 201 -12.50 -2.26 10.17
N PRO A 202 -12.99 -3.39 10.72
CA PRO A 202 -12.27 -4.64 10.73
C PRO A 202 -12.20 -5.25 9.33
N TYR A 203 -11.08 -5.91 9.05
CA TYR A 203 -10.90 -6.70 7.84
C TYR A 203 -10.12 -7.97 8.17
N THR A 204 -10.73 -9.13 7.92
CA THR A 204 -10.05 -10.42 8.03
C THR A 204 -9.49 -10.78 6.67
N GLY A 205 -8.16 -10.76 6.56
CA GLY A 205 -7.42 -10.98 5.33
C GLY A 205 -6.86 -12.40 5.23
N ASN A 206 -6.40 -12.74 4.02
CA ASN A 206 -5.59 -13.92 3.76
C ASN A 206 -4.36 -13.52 2.94
N SER A 207 -3.19 -13.79 3.46
CA SER A 207 -1.90 -13.43 2.82
C SER A 207 -1.27 -14.55 1.98
N ASP A 208 -1.94 -15.70 1.78
CA ASP A 208 -1.40 -16.87 1.07
C ASP A 208 -1.11 -16.58 -0.42
N TRP A 209 -1.80 -15.62 -0.99
CA TRP A 209 -1.60 -15.19 -2.37
C TRP A 209 -0.29 -14.45 -2.62
N VAL A 210 0.37 -13.92 -1.57
CA VAL A 210 1.56 -13.07 -1.71
C VAL A 210 2.73 -13.86 -2.29
N GLY A 211 3.06 -15.03 -1.72
CA GLY A 211 4.14 -15.90 -2.22
C GLY A 211 3.98 -16.27 -3.71
N PRO A 212 2.86 -16.89 -4.11
CA PRO A 212 2.57 -17.19 -5.52
C PRO A 212 2.62 -15.96 -6.44
N THR A 213 2.21 -14.78 -5.94
CA THR A 213 2.32 -13.54 -6.72
C THR A 213 3.77 -13.12 -6.92
N LEU A 214 4.61 -13.23 -5.91
CA LEU A 214 6.05 -12.94 -6.03
C LEU A 214 6.73 -13.88 -7.05
N GLU A 215 6.33 -15.14 -7.13
CA GLU A 215 6.80 -16.08 -8.15
C GLU A 215 6.39 -15.64 -9.57
N LYS A 216 5.13 -15.24 -9.76
CA LYS A 216 4.64 -14.67 -11.04
C LYS A 216 5.38 -13.38 -11.39
N MET A 217 5.63 -12.51 -10.42
CA MET A 217 6.41 -11.27 -10.63
C MET A 217 7.84 -11.59 -11.06
N LYS A 218 8.48 -12.57 -10.43
CA LYS A 218 9.84 -13.01 -10.80
C LYS A 218 9.85 -13.55 -12.23
N ALA A 219 8.93 -14.44 -12.59
CA ALA A 219 8.81 -14.97 -13.94
C ALA A 219 8.57 -13.85 -14.98
N CYS A 220 7.73 -12.88 -14.66
CA CYS A 220 7.50 -11.69 -15.49
C CYS A 220 8.80 -10.89 -15.71
N LEU A 221 9.63 -10.71 -14.68
CA LEU A 221 10.89 -9.96 -14.78
C LEU A 221 11.97 -10.70 -15.55
N GLU A 222 11.96 -12.03 -15.57
CA GLU A 222 12.89 -12.86 -16.34
C GLU A 222 12.49 -12.98 -17.82
N GLY A 223 11.21 -12.78 -18.12
CA GLY A 223 10.66 -12.92 -19.47
C GLY A 223 10.64 -11.63 -20.28
N ASP A 224 10.07 -11.75 -21.47
CA ASP A 224 9.77 -10.63 -22.36
C ASP A 224 8.67 -9.74 -21.80
N MET A 225 8.49 -8.56 -22.42
CA MET A 225 7.44 -7.63 -22.03
C MET A 225 6.05 -8.29 -22.12
N PRO A 226 5.33 -8.39 -20.99
CA PRO A 226 4.05 -9.10 -20.94
C PRO A 226 2.94 -8.35 -21.69
N PRO A 227 1.80 -9.01 -21.94
CA PRO A 227 0.60 -8.34 -22.47
C PRO A 227 0.12 -7.24 -21.51
N VAL A 228 -0.75 -6.37 -22.03
CA VAL A 228 -1.37 -5.31 -21.25
C VAL A 228 -2.28 -5.93 -20.17
N GLY A 229 -2.29 -5.33 -18.98
CA GLY A 229 -3.22 -5.71 -17.91
C GLY A 229 -4.60 -5.07 -18.09
N GLU A 230 -5.52 -5.49 -17.26
CA GLU A 230 -6.88 -4.98 -17.21
C GLU A 230 -7.01 -3.76 -16.29
N ALA A 231 -7.93 -2.85 -16.60
CA ALA A 231 -8.31 -1.76 -15.72
C ALA A 231 -9.20 -2.28 -14.57
N ALA A 232 -9.18 -1.59 -13.43
CA ALA A 232 -9.99 -1.97 -12.26
C ALA A 232 -11.51 -2.01 -12.53
N MET A 233 -11.97 -1.26 -13.53
CA MET A 233 -13.37 -1.20 -13.96
C MET A 233 -13.66 -2.02 -15.24
N GLY A 234 -12.74 -2.91 -15.58
CA GLY A 234 -12.80 -3.70 -16.82
C GLY A 234 -12.13 -3.00 -18.00
N GLY A 235 -11.79 -3.78 -19.03
CA GLY A 235 -11.08 -3.31 -20.21
C GLY A 235 -9.57 -3.22 -20.04
N GLU A 236 -8.90 -2.60 -21.00
CA GLU A 236 -7.44 -2.45 -21.00
C GLU A 236 -6.97 -1.44 -19.94
N CYS A 237 -5.80 -1.67 -19.37
CA CYS A 237 -5.15 -0.72 -18.47
C CYS A 237 -5.09 0.69 -19.10
N ASP A 238 -5.68 1.70 -18.45
CA ASP A 238 -5.83 3.08 -18.92
C ASP A 238 -4.49 3.72 -19.30
N PHE A 239 -3.43 3.47 -18.53
CA PHE A 239 -2.09 3.99 -18.81
C PHE A 239 -1.50 3.40 -20.12
N CYS A 240 -1.75 2.12 -20.37
CA CYS A 240 -1.30 1.46 -21.60
C CYS A 240 -2.13 1.91 -22.79
N ALA A 241 -3.45 2.05 -22.64
CA ALA A 241 -4.36 2.55 -23.66
C ALA A 241 -3.98 3.98 -24.07
N TYR A 242 -3.78 4.88 -23.08
CA TYR A 242 -3.34 6.25 -23.36
C TYR A 242 -1.98 6.30 -24.07
N ALA A 243 -1.00 5.55 -23.58
CA ALA A 243 0.35 5.52 -24.20
C ALA A 243 0.29 5.03 -25.64
N ARG A 244 -0.48 3.97 -25.92
CA ARG A 244 -0.68 3.45 -27.28
C ARG A 244 -1.32 4.50 -28.19
N SER A 245 -2.46 5.06 -27.81
CA SER A 245 -3.20 6.03 -28.59
C SER A 245 -2.37 7.27 -28.91
N ARG A 246 -1.62 7.78 -27.92
CA ARG A 246 -0.69 8.89 -28.11
C ARG A 246 0.42 8.56 -29.09
N THR A 247 1.03 7.38 -28.97
CA THR A 247 2.12 6.94 -29.85
C THR A 247 1.64 6.79 -31.29
N GLU A 248 0.49 6.17 -31.52
CA GLU A 248 -0.11 5.99 -32.85
C GLU A 248 -0.36 7.35 -33.52
N LEU A 249 -0.93 8.32 -32.81
CA LEU A 249 -1.13 9.68 -33.31
C LEU A 249 0.21 10.35 -33.66
N THR A 250 1.19 10.27 -32.77
CA THR A 250 2.53 10.88 -33.00
C THR A 250 3.18 10.28 -34.27
N LEU A 251 3.19 8.95 -34.41
CA LEU A 251 3.76 8.28 -35.58
C LEU A 251 3.02 8.63 -36.88
N LYS A 252 1.70 8.83 -36.82
CA LYS A 252 0.88 9.26 -37.94
C LYS A 252 1.23 10.67 -38.43
N HIS A 253 1.59 11.57 -37.48
CA HIS A 253 2.01 12.94 -37.83
C HIS A 253 3.46 13.05 -38.26
N LEU A 254 4.35 12.19 -37.77
CA LEU A 254 5.76 12.17 -38.17
C LEU A 254 5.98 11.58 -39.58
N LYS A 255 4.98 10.85 -40.13
CA LYS A 255 5.02 10.29 -41.47
C LYS A 255 4.47 11.23 -42.56
N LYS A 256 4.04 12.41 -42.20
CA LYS A 256 3.68 13.52 -43.10
C LYS A 256 4.82 14.50 -43.23
#